data_2f4cb34645d7176615b983d421c607b3
#
_entry.id   2f4cb34645d7176615b983d421c607b3
#
_cell.length_a   1.000
_cell.length_b   1.000
_cell.length_c   1.000
_cell.angle_alpha   90.00
_cell.angle_beta   90.00
_cell.angle_gamma   90.00
#
_symmetry.space_group_name_H-M   'P 1'
#
loop_
_entity.id
_entity.type
_entity.pdbx_description
1 polymer ?
#
loop_
_entity_poly.entity_id
_entity_poly.type
_entity_poly.pdbx_seq_one_letter_code
_entity_poly.pdbx_strand_id
1 'polypeptide(L)'
;MRKIVCRLRLNEVSRQQRRRPEPPPDASYTIPRIGNIKLTKLTAHDLQKLYKELMESGRTRGKSGHGNPGLSSTTVRSLHLMLHNALNRAVKERLILRNPTEDCIAPKVQKFEMQILQPGHIKTYLDAADKRGLLPMFYLEPVSGLRKGELTALLWSDLDITDKTISVSKQYIKNPNGELTLSRPKTETSVRKVSIPQEAVDLLVAEHKKHPDNPYMFPSPVTGEMYYPDSIVNLHKKILKDAGLPLIRFHDLRHTFATLALQNGVDVKTISSMLGHYDAGFTLRTYTHATRQKQDEAAQTMGSFMAQVM
;
A
#
# COMPACT_ATOMS: atom_id res chain seq x y z
N MET A 1 -12.30 -31.12 18.46
CA MET A 1 -13.08 -30.50 17.39
C MET A 1 -13.33 -28.97 17.55
N ARG A 2 -12.97 -28.32 18.66
CA ARG A 2 -13.26 -26.87 18.90
C ARG A 2 -12.33 -25.86 18.20
N LYS A 3 -11.25 -26.29 17.56
CA LYS A 3 -10.20 -25.42 16.98
C LYS A 3 -10.11 -25.45 15.45
N ILE A 4 -11.10 -26.01 14.75
CA ILE A 4 -10.95 -26.39 13.33
C ILE A 4 -11.06 -25.21 12.38
N VAL A 5 -11.98 -24.26 12.57
CA VAL A 5 -12.12 -23.12 11.65
C VAL A 5 -10.87 -22.21 11.65
N CYS A 6 -10.25 -22.00 12.81
CA CYS A 6 -8.98 -21.31 12.90
C CYS A 6 -7.80 -22.12 12.35
N ARG A 7 -7.78 -23.45 12.52
CA ARG A 7 -6.67 -24.29 12.05
C ARG A 7 -6.66 -24.52 10.54
N LEU A 8 -7.81 -24.64 9.89
CA LEU A 8 -7.89 -24.97 8.47
C LEU A 8 -7.23 -23.92 7.56
N ARG A 9 -7.26 -22.64 7.92
CA ARG A 9 -6.61 -21.58 7.14
C ARG A 9 -5.26 -21.14 7.69
N LEU A 10 -5.05 -21.26 8.98
CA LEU A 10 -3.76 -20.96 9.59
C LEU A 10 -2.64 -21.85 9.03
N ASN A 11 -2.97 -23.09 8.62
CA ASN A 11 -1.98 -24.04 8.10
C ASN A 11 -1.62 -23.82 6.61
N GLU A 12 -2.45 -23.17 5.78
CA GLU A 12 -2.10 -22.94 4.37
C GLU A 12 -1.48 -21.57 4.13
N VAL A 13 -1.95 -20.52 4.79
CA VAL A 13 -1.27 -19.22 4.79
C VAL A 13 0.09 -19.34 5.48
N SER A 14 0.23 -20.25 6.48
CA SER A 14 1.50 -20.50 7.18
C SER A 14 2.45 -21.43 6.44
N ARG A 15 2.06 -22.16 5.39
CA ARG A 15 3.01 -22.89 4.54
C ARG A 15 3.89 -21.98 3.70
N GLN A 16 3.41 -20.78 3.35
CA GLN A 16 4.23 -19.74 2.71
C GLN A 16 4.87 -18.75 3.71
N GLN A 17 4.40 -18.74 4.98
CA GLN A 17 4.92 -17.91 6.06
C GLN A 17 5.16 -18.75 7.32
N ARG A 18 6.01 -19.77 7.22
CA ARG A 18 6.40 -20.58 8.38
C ARG A 18 7.24 -19.73 9.34
N ARG A 19 6.57 -19.13 10.33
CA ARG A 19 7.04 -18.80 11.69
C ARG A 19 6.05 -17.81 12.33
N ARG A 20 4.98 -18.29 12.96
CA ARG A 20 4.19 -17.47 13.88
C ARG A 20 3.51 -18.29 14.97
N PRO A 21 3.79 -18.01 16.24
CA PRO A 21 2.97 -18.48 17.36
C PRO A 21 1.73 -17.61 17.61
N GLU A 22 1.61 -16.39 17.04
CA GLU A 22 0.46 -15.53 17.24
C GLU A 22 -0.63 -15.73 16.17
N PRO A 23 -1.91 -15.76 16.58
CA PRO A 23 -3.02 -15.82 15.64
C PRO A 23 -3.00 -14.57 14.74
N PRO A 24 -3.38 -14.68 13.46
CA PRO A 24 -3.48 -13.52 12.58
C PRO A 24 -4.42 -12.46 13.18
N PRO A 25 -4.23 -11.17 12.86
CA PRO A 25 -5.05 -10.08 13.40
C PRO A 25 -6.54 -10.35 13.34
N ASP A 26 -6.99 -11.02 12.27
CA ASP A 26 -8.40 -11.39 12.05
C ASP A 26 -8.92 -12.39 13.09
N ALA A 27 -8.06 -13.25 13.62
CA ALA A 27 -8.42 -14.21 14.67
C ALA A 27 -8.71 -13.51 16.02
N SER A 28 -8.08 -12.37 16.28
CA SER A 28 -8.33 -11.56 17.48
C SER A 28 -9.75 -10.96 17.50
N TYR A 29 -10.35 -10.79 16.34
CA TYR A 29 -11.72 -10.27 16.21
C TYR A 29 -12.77 -11.37 16.24
N THR A 30 -12.49 -12.54 15.67
CA THR A 30 -13.45 -13.64 15.48
C THR A 30 -13.49 -14.61 16.66
N ILE A 31 -12.30 -15.03 17.16
CA ILE A 31 -12.23 -16.07 18.19
C ILE A 31 -12.99 -15.69 19.46
N PRO A 32 -12.88 -14.48 20.03
CA PRO A 32 -13.59 -14.13 21.25
C PRO A 32 -15.11 -14.11 21.08
N ARG A 33 -15.63 -13.89 19.87
CA ARG A 33 -17.05 -13.67 19.60
C ARG A 33 -17.78 -14.90 19.11
N ILE A 34 -17.20 -15.63 18.16
CA ILE A 34 -17.83 -16.80 17.53
C ILE A 34 -17.03 -18.09 17.69
N GLY A 35 -15.83 -18.04 18.29
CA GLY A 35 -14.96 -19.22 18.40
C GLY A 35 -15.49 -20.35 19.28
N ASN A 36 -16.48 -20.09 20.13
CA ASN A 36 -17.16 -21.09 20.96
C ASN A 36 -18.36 -21.75 20.27
N ILE A 37 -18.81 -21.20 19.13
CA ILE A 37 -19.92 -21.77 18.36
C ILE A 37 -19.39 -23.00 17.62
N LYS A 38 -20.09 -24.12 17.70
CA LYS A 38 -19.75 -25.32 16.90
C LYS A 38 -19.94 -24.98 15.42
N LEU A 39 -19.01 -25.40 14.56
CA LEU A 39 -19.03 -25.11 13.13
C LEU A 39 -20.38 -25.47 12.47
N THR A 40 -20.97 -26.60 12.84
CA THR A 40 -22.28 -27.08 12.36
C THR A 40 -23.48 -26.28 12.88
N LYS A 41 -23.28 -25.41 13.87
CA LYS A 41 -24.33 -24.55 14.49
C LYS A 41 -24.11 -23.07 14.17
N LEU A 42 -23.06 -22.72 13.45
CA LEU A 42 -22.80 -21.33 13.05
C LEU A 42 -23.82 -20.91 11.98
N THR A 43 -24.53 -19.83 12.27
CA THR A 43 -25.61 -19.31 11.40
C THR A 43 -25.21 -18.00 10.74
N ALA A 44 -25.94 -17.61 9.70
CA ALA A 44 -25.83 -16.29 9.07
C ALA A 44 -26.13 -15.16 10.08
N HIS A 45 -27.07 -15.40 10.99
CA HIS A 45 -27.41 -14.42 12.03
C HIS A 45 -26.22 -14.13 12.96
N ASP A 46 -25.48 -15.17 13.39
CA ASP A 46 -24.29 -15.01 14.24
C ASP A 46 -23.21 -14.19 13.53
N LEU A 47 -23.02 -14.44 12.23
CA LEU A 47 -22.05 -13.70 11.41
C LEU A 47 -22.50 -12.25 11.19
N GLN A 48 -23.78 -12.02 10.94
CA GLN A 48 -24.32 -10.67 10.75
C GLN A 48 -24.21 -9.84 12.04
N LYS A 49 -24.48 -10.47 13.19
CA LYS A 49 -24.28 -9.87 14.51
C LYS A 49 -22.80 -9.52 14.75
N LEU A 50 -21.88 -10.44 14.41
CA LEU A 50 -20.45 -10.21 14.48
C LEU A 50 -20.04 -8.98 13.67
N TYR A 51 -20.52 -8.83 12.41
CA TYR A 51 -20.17 -7.68 11.58
C TYR A 51 -20.66 -6.36 12.18
N LYS A 52 -21.88 -6.35 12.72
CA LYS A 52 -22.44 -5.18 13.39
C LYS A 52 -21.60 -4.80 14.61
N GLU A 53 -21.34 -5.73 15.52
CA GLU A 53 -20.54 -5.50 16.73
C GLU A 53 -19.13 -4.99 16.39
N LEU A 54 -18.50 -5.54 15.35
CA LEU A 54 -17.17 -5.09 14.92
C LEU A 54 -17.17 -3.68 14.36
N MET A 55 -18.21 -3.27 13.64
CA MET A 55 -18.36 -1.90 13.14
C MET A 55 -18.66 -0.90 14.26
N GLU A 56 -19.31 -1.33 15.33
CA GLU A 56 -19.67 -0.46 16.47
C GLU A 56 -18.52 -0.36 17.50
N SER A 57 -17.86 -1.47 17.84
CA SER A 57 -16.93 -1.57 18.98
C SER A 57 -15.75 -2.50 18.77
N GLY A 58 -15.38 -2.81 17.52
CA GLY A 58 -14.39 -3.84 17.19
C GLY A 58 -12.94 -3.44 17.41
N ARG A 59 -12.62 -2.20 17.69
CA ARG A 59 -11.24 -1.72 17.79
C ARG A 59 -10.60 -2.14 19.11
N THR A 60 -9.64 -3.07 19.05
CA THR A 60 -8.95 -3.62 20.24
C THR A 60 -7.64 -2.92 20.58
N ARG A 61 -7.02 -2.23 19.62
CA ARG A 61 -5.75 -1.50 19.81
C ARG A 61 -5.96 0.00 19.62
N GLY A 62 -5.48 0.79 20.58
CA GLY A 62 -5.35 2.23 20.47
C GLY A 62 -6.61 3.02 20.74
N LYS A 63 -6.91 3.26 22.01
CA LYS A 63 -7.83 4.32 22.44
C LYS A 63 -7.30 5.73 22.17
N SER A 64 -6.23 5.89 21.41
CA SER A 64 -5.61 7.18 21.16
C SER A 64 -6.27 7.91 19.99
N GLY A 65 -7.13 8.84 20.30
CA GLY A 65 -7.34 10.06 19.52
C GLY A 65 -8.32 10.06 18.35
N HIS A 66 -8.92 8.95 17.96
CA HIS A 66 -9.93 8.95 16.91
C HIS A 66 -11.24 8.38 17.47
N GLY A 67 -12.24 9.22 17.61
CA GLY A 67 -13.50 8.99 18.33
C GLY A 67 -14.41 7.84 17.87
N ASN A 68 -13.96 6.94 17.00
CA ASN A 68 -14.76 5.79 16.58
C ASN A 68 -14.19 4.48 17.14
N PRO A 69 -14.91 3.79 18.06
CA PRO A 69 -14.49 2.52 18.64
C PRO A 69 -14.63 1.34 17.68
N GLY A 70 -15.31 1.51 16.53
CA GLY A 70 -15.57 0.46 15.57
C GLY A 70 -14.45 0.26 14.54
N LEU A 71 -14.48 -0.88 13.85
CA LEU A 71 -13.65 -1.16 12.69
C LEU A 71 -14.25 -0.51 11.44
N SER A 72 -13.40 -0.22 10.45
CA SER A 72 -13.88 0.25 9.15
C SER A 72 -14.66 -0.83 8.40
N SER A 73 -15.63 -0.43 7.60
CA SER A 73 -16.38 -1.34 6.73
C SER A 73 -15.48 -2.17 5.81
N THR A 74 -14.34 -1.60 5.37
CA THR A 74 -13.32 -2.31 4.59
C THR A 74 -12.70 -3.45 5.38
N THR A 75 -12.36 -3.23 6.66
CA THR A 75 -11.78 -4.26 7.53
C THR A 75 -12.78 -5.39 7.78
N VAL A 76 -14.04 -5.03 8.08
CA VAL A 76 -15.09 -6.03 8.33
C VAL A 76 -15.43 -6.80 7.06
N ARG A 77 -15.41 -6.14 5.89
CA ARG A 77 -15.59 -6.83 4.61
C ARG A 77 -14.43 -7.80 4.30
N SER A 78 -13.20 -7.41 4.60
CA SER A 78 -12.04 -8.33 4.45
C SER A 78 -12.19 -9.56 5.35
N LEU A 79 -12.70 -9.37 6.57
CA LEU A 79 -13.02 -10.45 7.47
C LEU A 79 -14.14 -11.36 6.93
N HIS A 80 -15.21 -10.76 6.38
CA HIS A 80 -16.27 -11.52 5.71
C HIS A 80 -15.72 -12.40 4.59
N LEU A 81 -14.87 -11.85 3.71
CA LEU A 81 -14.25 -12.61 2.61
C LEU A 81 -13.35 -13.76 3.13
N MET A 82 -12.62 -13.52 4.22
CA MET A 82 -11.81 -14.54 4.86
C MET A 82 -12.68 -15.68 5.41
N LEU A 83 -13.76 -15.35 6.13
CA LEU A 83 -14.72 -16.31 6.66
C LEU A 83 -15.42 -17.07 5.52
N HIS A 84 -15.83 -16.38 4.47
CA HIS A 84 -16.44 -16.98 3.29
C HIS A 84 -15.55 -18.06 2.68
N ASN A 85 -14.28 -17.74 2.43
CA ASN A 85 -13.33 -18.69 1.88
C ASN A 85 -13.06 -19.89 2.83
N ALA A 86 -12.95 -19.62 4.15
CA ALA A 86 -12.73 -20.68 5.12
C ALA A 86 -13.94 -21.64 5.24
N LEU A 87 -15.15 -21.08 5.23
CA LEU A 87 -16.38 -21.86 5.31
C LEU A 87 -16.70 -22.58 4.01
N ASN A 88 -16.38 -22.01 2.83
CA ASN A 88 -16.43 -22.74 1.55
C ASN A 88 -15.52 -23.96 1.56
N ARG A 89 -14.33 -23.84 2.16
CA ARG A 89 -13.46 -25.00 2.32
C ARG A 89 -14.09 -26.04 3.24
N ALA A 90 -14.71 -25.63 4.34
CA ALA A 90 -15.42 -26.56 5.23
C ALA A 90 -16.59 -27.29 4.52
N VAL A 91 -17.29 -26.65 3.58
CA VAL A 91 -18.29 -27.31 2.72
C VAL A 91 -17.62 -28.34 1.81
N LYS A 92 -16.51 -27.99 1.13
CA LYS A 92 -15.75 -28.92 0.28
C LYS A 92 -15.23 -30.13 1.05
N GLU A 93 -14.83 -29.93 2.31
CA GLU A 93 -14.38 -31.00 3.21
C GLU A 93 -15.55 -31.76 3.90
N ARG A 94 -16.82 -31.44 3.54
CA ARG A 94 -18.05 -32.03 4.08
C ARG A 94 -18.20 -31.87 5.60
N LEU A 95 -17.61 -30.84 6.18
CA LEU A 95 -17.74 -30.53 7.63
C LEU A 95 -19.05 -29.80 7.93
N ILE A 96 -19.60 -29.08 6.94
CA ILE A 96 -20.90 -28.41 6.94
C ILE A 96 -21.58 -28.60 5.59
N LEU A 97 -22.91 -28.53 5.56
CA LEU A 97 -23.68 -28.75 4.33
C LEU A 97 -23.69 -27.52 3.41
N ARG A 98 -23.71 -26.31 3.99
CA ARG A 98 -23.71 -25.05 3.26
C ARG A 98 -22.92 -23.99 3.97
N ASN A 99 -22.51 -22.96 3.23
CA ASN A 99 -21.75 -21.85 3.77
C ASN A 99 -22.70 -20.76 4.32
N PRO A 100 -22.76 -20.51 5.64
CA PRO A 100 -23.68 -19.52 6.21
C PRO A 100 -23.34 -18.07 5.82
N THR A 101 -22.13 -17.78 5.27
CA THR A 101 -21.80 -16.43 4.78
C THR A 101 -22.54 -16.07 3.49
N GLU A 102 -23.07 -17.04 2.74
CA GLU A 102 -23.83 -16.81 1.52
C GLU A 102 -25.14 -16.06 1.80
N ASP A 103 -25.71 -16.29 2.97
CA ASP A 103 -26.94 -15.63 3.43
C ASP A 103 -26.63 -14.30 4.17
N CYS A 104 -25.36 -13.86 4.24
CA CYS A 104 -24.99 -12.62 4.93
C CYS A 104 -24.89 -11.44 3.96
N ILE A 105 -25.30 -10.25 4.45
CA ILE A 105 -25.06 -8.98 3.76
C ILE A 105 -23.65 -8.50 4.12
N ALA A 106 -22.73 -8.58 3.18
CA ALA A 106 -21.38 -8.07 3.36
C ALA A 106 -21.38 -6.54 3.50
N PRO A 107 -20.59 -5.95 4.42
CA PRO A 107 -20.51 -4.50 4.58
C PRO A 107 -20.14 -3.79 3.29
N LYS A 108 -20.85 -2.70 2.96
CA LYS A 108 -20.52 -1.86 1.81
C LYS A 108 -19.24 -1.09 2.10
N VAL A 109 -18.26 -1.21 1.20
CA VAL A 109 -17.02 -0.43 1.28
C VAL A 109 -17.26 0.94 0.70
N GLN A 110 -17.01 1.97 1.49
CA GLN A 110 -16.93 3.34 0.97
C GLN A 110 -15.64 3.47 0.17
N LYS A 111 -15.75 3.91 -1.07
CA LYS A 111 -14.57 4.23 -1.89
C LYS A 111 -13.87 5.41 -1.24
N PHE A 112 -12.60 5.23 -0.96
CA PHE A 112 -11.74 6.32 -0.51
C PHE A 112 -11.32 7.12 -1.74
N GLU A 113 -11.60 8.42 -1.74
CA GLU A 113 -11.05 9.32 -2.75
C GLU A 113 -9.54 9.51 -2.51
N MET A 114 -8.76 9.19 -3.53
CA MET A 114 -7.32 9.39 -3.49
C MET A 114 -7.03 10.88 -3.46
N GLN A 115 -6.24 11.28 -2.49
CA GLN A 115 -5.72 12.65 -2.43
C GLN A 115 -4.32 12.64 -3.06
N ILE A 116 -4.08 13.56 -3.97
CA ILE A 116 -2.77 13.75 -4.58
C ILE A 116 -2.20 15.10 -4.18
N LEU A 117 -0.89 15.17 -4.17
CA LEU A 117 -0.20 16.44 -4.04
C LEU A 117 -0.37 17.22 -5.36
N GLN A 118 -1.02 18.36 -5.29
CA GLN A 118 -1.27 19.19 -6.47
C GLN A 118 0.05 19.73 -7.04
N PRO A 119 0.18 19.93 -8.37
CA PRO A 119 1.42 20.43 -8.99
C PRO A 119 1.98 21.68 -8.31
N GLY A 120 1.12 22.65 -7.98
CA GLY A 120 1.50 23.89 -7.28
C GLY A 120 2.03 23.70 -5.86
N HIS A 121 1.78 22.55 -5.23
CA HIS A 121 2.24 22.23 -3.87
C HIS A 121 3.58 21.46 -3.84
N ILE A 122 4.02 20.90 -4.97
CA ILE A 122 5.21 20.04 -5.02
C ILE A 122 6.44 20.81 -4.56
N LYS A 123 6.66 22.03 -5.10
CA LYS A 123 7.79 22.84 -4.72
C LYS A 123 7.81 23.13 -3.22
N THR A 124 6.69 23.57 -2.66
CA THR A 124 6.55 23.89 -1.22
C THR A 124 6.81 22.66 -0.34
N TYR A 125 6.36 21.47 -0.79
CA TYR A 125 6.63 20.21 -0.12
C TYR A 125 8.11 19.84 -0.13
N LEU A 126 8.78 19.98 -1.28
CA LEU A 126 10.21 19.68 -1.42
C LEU A 126 11.08 20.69 -0.69
N ASP A 127 10.75 21.96 -0.70
CA ASP A 127 11.43 23.00 0.09
C ASP A 127 11.35 22.71 1.61
N ALA A 128 10.22 22.20 2.08
CA ALA A 128 10.08 21.79 3.48
C ALA A 128 10.84 20.49 3.79
N ALA A 129 10.96 19.57 2.84
CA ALA A 129 11.80 18.38 2.97
C ALA A 129 13.29 18.75 3.02
N ASP A 130 13.72 19.71 2.21
CA ASP A 130 15.11 20.19 2.17
C ASP A 130 15.52 20.84 3.50
N LYS A 131 14.69 21.70 4.07
CA LYS A 131 14.92 22.30 5.40
C LYS A 131 15.11 21.27 6.51
N ARG A 132 14.66 20.04 6.31
CA ARG A 132 14.85 18.90 7.23
C ARG A 132 16.02 18.00 6.85
N GLY A 133 16.76 18.30 5.77
CA GLY A 133 17.81 17.45 5.22
C GLY A 133 17.31 16.14 4.64
N LEU A 134 16.06 16.10 4.17
CA LEU A 134 15.38 14.91 3.67
C LEU A 134 15.03 15.01 2.19
N LEU A 135 15.52 16.06 1.50
CA LEU A 135 15.20 16.31 0.09
C LEU A 135 15.48 15.10 -0.82
N PRO A 136 16.63 14.42 -0.76
CA PRO A 136 16.92 13.31 -1.68
C PRO A 136 15.89 12.18 -1.58
N MET A 137 15.50 11.80 -0.36
CA MET A 137 14.51 10.74 -0.13
C MET A 137 13.11 11.12 -0.63
N PHE A 138 12.65 12.34 -0.29
CA PHE A 138 11.31 12.80 -0.62
C PHE A 138 11.19 13.39 -2.02
N TYR A 139 12.31 13.63 -2.72
CA TYR A 139 12.35 13.90 -4.16
C TYR A 139 12.28 12.59 -4.96
N LEU A 140 12.99 11.56 -4.52
CA LEU A 140 13.01 10.27 -5.22
C LEU A 140 11.63 9.63 -5.27
N GLU A 141 10.86 9.72 -4.20
CA GLU A 141 9.57 9.04 -4.12
C GLU A 141 8.56 9.53 -5.18
N PRO A 142 8.25 10.84 -5.34
CA PRO A 142 7.30 11.33 -6.34
C PRO A 142 7.81 11.26 -7.79
N VAL A 143 9.08 10.95 -8.06
CA VAL A 143 9.60 10.74 -9.42
C VAL A 143 9.74 9.28 -9.80
N SER A 144 9.69 8.36 -8.82
CA SER A 144 9.86 6.92 -9.04
C SER A 144 8.63 6.08 -8.67
N GLY A 145 7.76 6.62 -7.82
CA GLY A 145 6.56 5.94 -7.33
C GLY A 145 6.86 4.69 -6.50
N LEU A 146 7.99 4.63 -5.80
CA LEU A 146 8.39 3.50 -4.96
C LEU A 146 7.42 3.30 -3.79
N ARG A 147 7.25 2.05 -3.37
CA ARG A 147 6.56 1.78 -2.12
C ARG A 147 7.46 2.12 -0.93
N LYS A 148 6.88 2.53 0.21
CA LYS A 148 7.68 2.89 1.41
C LYS A 148 8.70 1.83 1.82
N GLY A 149 8.33 0.54 1.73
CA GLY A 149 9.23 -0.56 2.07
C GLY A 149 10.30 -0.81 1.02
N GLU A 150 10.09 -0.45 -0.24
CA GLU A 150 11.08 -0.45 -1.30
C GLU A 150 12.06 0.71 -1.10
N LEU A 151 11.55 1.92 -0.90
CA LEU A 151 12.35 3.12 -0.65
C LEU A 151 13.30 2.96 0.53
N THR A 152 12.82 2.42 1.67
CA THR A 152 13.65 2.19 2.85
C THR A 152 14.67 1.07 2.69
N ALA A 153 14.47 0.16 1.74
CA ALA A 153 15.36 -0.96 1.50
C ALA A 153 16.47 -0.67 0.49
N LEU A 154 16.52 0.55 -0.07
CA LEU A 154 17.51 0.91 -1.08
C LEU A 154 18.92 0.96 -0.49
N LEU A 155 19.84 0.37 -1.22
CA LEU A 155 21.29 0.45 -1.00
C LEU A 155 21.93 1.26 -2.12
N TRP A 156 23.13 1.79 -1.90
CA TRP A 156 23.89 2.47 -2.96
C TRP A 156 24.17 1.55 -4.15
N SER A 157 24.34 0.25 -3.92
CA SER A 157 24.49 -0.75 -4.98
C SER A 157 23.26 -0.95 -5.87
N ASP A 158 22.10 -0.41 -5.49
CA ASP A 158 20.88 -0.47 -6.30
C ASP A 158 20.80 0.71 -7.31
N LEU A 159 21.64 1.74 -7.15
CA LEU A 159 21.71 2.89 -8.05
C LEU A 159 22.73 2.66 -9.17
N ASP A 160 22.27 2.77 -10.41
CA ASP A 160 23.09 2.88 -11.58
C ASP A 160 23.11 4.34 -12.04
N ILE A 161 24.26 5.01 -11.81
CA ILE A 161 24.44 6.43 -12.12
C ILE A 161 24.50 6.64 -13.65
N THR A 162 25.09 5.69 -14.38
CA THR A 162 25.29 5.77 -15.84
C THR A 162 23.95 5.63 -16.56
N ASP A 163 23.19 4.59 -16.21
CA ASP A 163 21.88 4.31 -16.81
C ASP A 163 20.75 5.14 -16.15
N LYS A 164 21.04 5.88 -15.07
CA LYS A 164 20.06 6.65 -14.27
C LYS A 164 18.89 5.78 -13.83
N THR A 165 19.18 4.61 -13.28
CA THR A 165 18.16 3.66 -12.86
C THR A 165 18.34 3.22 -11.41
N ILE A 166 17.23 2.86 -10.77
CA ILE A 166 17.20 2.21 -9.47
C ILE A 166 16.65 0.80 -9.65
N SER A 167 17.39 -0.18 -9.13
CA SER A 167 17.00 -1.59 -9.09
C SER A 167 16.14 -1.86 -7.87
N VAL A 168 14.88 -2.19 -8.09
CA VAL A 168 13.91 -2.53 -7.02
C VAL A 168 13.79 -4.05 -6.96
N SER A 169 14.57 -4.69 -6.09
CA SER A 169 14.61 -6.16 -5.94
C SER A 169 14.25 -6.64 -4.53
N LYS A 170 14.04 -5.70 -3.60
CA LYS A 170 13.81 -5.99 -2.18
C LYS A 170 12.91 -4.95 -1.54
N GLN A 171 12.31 -5.31 -0.43
CA GLN A 171 11.50 -4.41 0.39
C GLN A 171 11.59 -4.80 1.86
N TYR A 172 11.46 -3.82 2.74
CA TYR A 172 11.26 -4.09 4.15
C TYR A 172 9.77 -4.25 4.46
N ILE A 173 9.44 -5.33 5.15
CA ILE A 173 8.12 -5.59 5.69
C ILE A 173 8.19 -5.70 7.20
N LYS A 174 7.21 -5.10 7.87
CA LYS A 174 7.04 -5.23 9.32
C LYS A 174 6.26 -6.51 9.61
N ASN A 175 6.88 -7.42 10.35
CA ASN A 175 6.22 -8.60 10.87
C ASN A 175 5.25 -8.21 12.00
N PRO A 176 4.26 -9.05 12.34
CA PRO A 176 3.36 -8.76 13.45
C PRO A 176 4.02 -8.64 14.81
N ASN A 177 5.16 -9.31 15.05
CA ASN A 177 5.98 -9.14 16.24
C ASN A 177 6.72 -7.78 16.30
N GLY A 178 6.57 -6.95 15.24
CA GLY A 178 7.22 -5.64 15.14
C GLY A 178 8.59 -5.64 14.47
N GLU A 179 9.19 -6.80 14.24
CA GLU A 179 10.49 -6.92 13.57
C GLU A 179 10.38 -6.57 12.09
N LEU A 180 11.43 -5.93 11.56
CA LEU A 180 11.59 -5.71 10.13
C LEU A 180 12.30 -6.90 9.50
N THR A 181 11.75 -7.36 8.40
CA THR A 181 12.34 -8.42 7.60
C THR A 181 12.52 -7.94 6.18
N LEU A 182 13.74 -8.10 5.65
CA LEU A 182 14.01 -7.91 4.24
C LEU A 182 13.36 -9.06 3.47
N SER A 183 12.49 -8.73 2.53
CA SER A 183 11.76 -9.70 1.72
C SER A 183 11.94 -9.38 0.26
N ARG A 184 12.04 -10.42 -0.56
CA ARG A 184 11.86 -10.25 -2.01
C ARG A 184 10.39 -9.89 -2.28
N PRO A 185 10.10 -9.08 -3.30
CA PRO A 185 8.74 -8.83 -3.73
C PRO A 185 7.98 -10.13 -4.00
N LYS A 186 6.66 -10.11 -3.78
CA LYS A 186 5.82 -11.33 -3.91
C LYS A 186 5.68 -11.85 -5.34
N THR A 187 5.92 -11.01 -6.33
CA THR A 187 5.78 -11.36 -7.76
C THR A 187 7.06 -10.97 -8.50
N GLU A 188 7.40 -11.72 -9.54
CA GLU A 188 8.54 -11.41 -10.42
C GLU A 188 8.40 -10.03 -11.07
N THR A 189 7.20 -9.61 -11.40
CA THR A 189 6.90 -8.28 -11.96
C THR A 189 7.18 -7.13 -10.99
N SER A 190 7.34 -7.42 -9.71
CA SER A 190 7.72 -6.42 -8.70
C SER A 190 9.23 -6.17 -8.66
N VAL A 191 10.05 -7.08 -9.20
CA VAL A 191 11.49 -6.86 -9.44
C VAL A 191 11.61 -6.08 -10.75
N ARG A 192 12.13 -4.87 -10.65
CA ARG A 192 12.16 -3.94 -11.78
C ARG A 192 13.30 -2.94 -11.69
N LYS A 193 13.72 -2.39 -12.82
CA LYS A 193 14.52 -1.16 -12.88
C LYS A 193 13.58 0.02 -13.11
N VAL A 194 13.79 1.09 -12.38
CA VAL A 194 13.01 2.35 -12.48
C VAL A 194 13.96 3.44 -12.93
N SER A 195 13.70 4.06 -14.08
CA SER A 195 14.45 5.22 -14.55
C SER A 195 14.11 6.44 -13.70
N ILE A 196 15.12 7.23 -13.37
CA ILE A 196 15.00 8.45 -12.58
C ILE A 196 15.64 9.63 -13.33
N PRO A 197 15.15 10.86 -13.11
CA PRO A 197 15.73 12.04 -13.77
C PRO A 197 17.13 12.36 -13.23
N GLN A 198 17.91 13.14 -14.01
CA GLN A 198 19.28 13.53 -13.66
C GLN A 198 19.33 14.25 -12.30
N GLU A 199 18.39 15.11 -12.02
CA GLU A 199 18.30 15.84 -10.76
C GLU A 199 18.19 14.91 -9.55
N ALA A 200 17.48 13.78 -9.68
CA ALA A 200 17.43 12.76 -8.64
C ALA A 200 18.79 12.09 -8.44
N VAL A 201 19.51 11.78 -9.54
CA VAL A 201 20.86 11.22 -9.46
C VAL A 201 21.80 12.18 -8.76
N ASP A 202 21.78 13.47 -9.12
CA ASP A 202 22.64 14.51 -8.54
C ASP A 202 22.40 14.65 -7.02
N LEU A 203 21.13 14.66 -6.61
CA LEU A 203 20.74 14.70 -5.19
C LEU A 203 21.23 13.46 -4.44
N LEU A 204 21.12 12.26 -5.03
CA LEU A 204 21.56 11.02 -4.44
C LEU A 204 23.09 10.96 -4.32
N VAL A 205 23.82 11.39 -5.37
CA VAL A 205 25.29 11.47 -5.34
C VAL A 205 25.77 12.45 -4.25
N ALA A 206 25.11 13.60 -4.13
CA ALA A 206 25.40 14.55 -3.07
C ALA A 206 25.11 13.99 -1.66
N GLU A 207 24.05 13.20 -1.52
CA GLU A 207 23.72 12.51 -0.27
C GLU A 207 24.73 11.44 0.09
N HIS A 208 25.17 10.63 -0.89
CA HIS A 208 26.19 9.59 -0.68
C HIS A 208 27.51 10.14 -0.10
N LYS A 209 27.92 11.35 -0.53
CA LYS A 209 29.14 12.00 -0.02
C LYS A 209 29.09 12.32 1.48
N LYS A 210 27.91 12.42 2.07
CA LYS A 210 27.74 12.70 3.51
C LYS A 210 28.00 11.46 4.39
N HIS A 211 27.83 10.24 3.83
CA HIS A 211 28.01 8.98 4.54
C HIS A 211 28.51 7.87 3.59
N PRO A 212 29.74 8.03 3.03
CA PRO A 212 30.25 7.17 1.94
C PRO A 212 30.42 5.70 2.33
N ASP A 213 30.67 5.42 3.59
CA ASP A 213 30.90 4.07 4.11
C ASP A 213 29.60 3.35 4.51
N ASN A 214 28.45 4.04 4.48
CA ASN A 214 27.19 3.44 4.84
C ASN A 214 26.54 2.78 3.61
N PRO A 215 26.19 1.49 3.67
CA PRO A 215 25.59 0.80 2.53
C PRO A 215 24.17 1.27 2.20
N TYR A 216 23.46 1.84 3.17
CA TYR A 216 22.07 2.30 2.98
C TYR A 216 22.04 3.63 2.26
N MET A 217 21.13 3.74 1.27
CA MET A 217 20.93 5.00 0.54
C MET A 217 20.38 6.10 1.45
N PHE A 218 19.51 5.73 2.38
CA PHE A 218 18.89 6.63 3.37
C PHE A 218 19.05 6.07 4.78
N PRO A 219 20.23 6.24 5.40
CA PRO A 219 20.44 5.79 6.77
C PRO A 219 19.70 6.67 7.76
N SER A 220 19.17 6.06 8.80
CA SER A 220 18.61 6.78 9.94
C SER A 220 19.72 7.54 10.69
N PRO A 221 19.58 8.84 10.97
CA PRO A 221 20.59 9.60 11.69
C PRO A 221 20.76 9.16 13.15
N VAL A 222 19.81 8.36 13.67
CA VAL A 222 19.87 7.86 15.05
C VAL A 222 20.62 6.54 15.16
N THR A 223 20.43 5.64 14.19
CA THR A 223 20.97 4.28 14.25
C THR A 223 22.07 4.01 13.24
N GLY A 224 22.22 4.84 12.21
CA GLY A 224 23.07 4.57 11.03
C GLY A 224 22.56 3.45 10.13
N GLU A 225 21.51 2.77 10.54
CA GLU A 225 20.84 1.73 9.73
C GLU A 225 19.69 2.33 8.91
N MET A 226 19.01 1.51 8.15
CA MET A 226 17.83 1.95 7.37
C MET A 226 16.75 2.60 8.23
N TYR A 227 15.99 3.50 7.66
CA TYR A 227 14.80 4.03 8.31
C TYR A 227 13.75 2.94 8.52
N TYR A 228 13.16 2.93 9.70
CA TYR A 228 11.97 2.15 9.95
C TYR A 228 10.81 2.68 9.06
N PRO A 229 10.09 1.85 8.27
CA PRO A 229 9.10 2.34 7.31
C PRO A 229 8.00 3.23 7.90
N ASP A 230 7.64 3.04 9.18
CA ASP A 230 6.66 3.90 9.84
C ASP A 230 7.25 5.26 10.25
N SER A 231 8.59 5.36 10.44
CA SER A 231 9.27 6.63 10.69
C SER A 231 9.19 7.56 9.50
N ILE A 232 9.32 7.04 8.28
CA ILE A 232 9.17 7.83 7.05
C ILE A 232 7.76 8.41 6.94
N VAL A 233 6.72 7.64 7.32
CA VAL A 233 5.34 8.15 7.35
C VAL A 233 5.20 9.33 8.32
N ASN A 234 5.89 9.28 9.47
CA ASN A 234 5.87 10.37 10.43
C ASN A 234 6.67 11.59 9.95
N LEU A 235 7.80 11.38 9.25
CA LEU A 235 8.57 12.45 8.61
C LEU A 235 7.74 13.14 7.53
N HIS A 236 7.08 12.38 6.67
CA HIS A 236 6.16 12.92 5.66
C HIS A 236 5.08 13.81 6.26
N LYS A 237 4.42 13.37 7.35
CA LYS A 237 3.42 14.18 8.05
C LYS A 237 4.01 15.49 8.61
N LYS A 238 5.25 15.45 9.11
CA LYS A 238 5.93 16.65 9.59
C LYS A 238 6.24 17.61 8.44
N ILE A 239 6.71 17.09 7.29
CA ILE A 239 6.98 17.90 6.09
C ILE A 239 5.70 18.59 5.61
N LEU A 240 4.58 17.86 5.50
CA LEU A 240 3.28 18.45 5.11
C LEU A 240 2.84 19.54 6.08
N LYS A 241 3.01 19.32 7.39
CA LYS A 241 2.69 20.32 8.41
C LYS A 241 3.53 21.58 8.27
N ASP A 242 4.85 21.43 8.08
CA ASP A 242 5.77 22.58 7.92
C ASP A 242 5.51 23.33 6.63
N ALA A 243 5.09 22.63 5.58
CA ALA A 243 4.70 23.20 4.30
C ALA A 243 3.30 23.87 4.33
N GLY A 244 2.53 23.73 5.40
CA GLY A 244 1.15 24.20 5.47
C GLY A 244 0.20 23.50 4.51
N LEU A 245 0.53 22.26 4.10
CA LEU A 245 -0.21 21.49 3.12
C LEU A 245 -1.21 20.52 3.77
N PRO A 246 -2.29 20.13 3.07
CA PRO A 246 -3.23 19.12 3.54
C PRO A 246 -2.52 17.80 3.86
N LEU A 247 -2.98 17.12 4.90
CA LEU A 247 -2.45 15.81 5.29
C LEU A 247 -2.92 14.74 4.29
N ILE A 248 -2.00 14.30 3.45
CA ILE A 248 -2.17 13.12 2.59
C ILE A 248 -1.38 11.94 3.15
N ARG A 249 -1.75 10.72 2.77
CA ARG A 249 -1.01 9.52 3.19
C ARG A 249 0.33 9.45 2.43
N PHE A 250 1.33 8.83 3.03
CA PHE A 250 2.61 8.58 2.33
C PHE A 250 2.40 7.85 0.98
N HIS A 251 1.50 6.87 0.94
CA HIS A 251 1.20 6.15 -0.30
C HIS A 251 0.55 7.03 -1.39
N ASP A 252 -0.03 8.15 -1.01
CA ASP A 252 -0.63 9.10 -1.95
C ASP A 252 0.43 9.87 -2.76
N LEU A 253 1.72 9.90 -2.33
CA LEU A 253 2.84 10.39 -3.15
C LEU A 253 3.04 9.52 -4.40
N ARG A 254 2.93 8.19 -4.23
CA ARG A 254 2.96 7.26 -5.37
C ARG A 254 1.75 7.45 -6.30
N HIS A 255 0.58 7.77 -5.74
CA HIS A 255 -0.59 8.15 -6.53
C HIS A 255 -0.36 9.49 -7.25
N THR A 256 0.31 10.44 -6.59
CA THR A 256 0.74 11.71 -7.19
C THR A 256 1.63 11.46 -8.40
N PHE A 257 2.69 10.64 -8.26
CA PHE A 257 3.54 10.25 -9.38
C PHE A 257 2.73 9.71 -10.55
N ALA A 258 1.88 8.71 -10.32
CA ALA A 258 1.12 8.07 -11.39
C ALA A 258 0.15 9.03 -12.09
N THR A 259 -0.54 9.88 -11.32
CA THR A 259 -1.50 10.85 -11.85
C THR A 259 -0.78 11.91 -12.69
N LEU A 260 0.30 12.48 -12.16
CA LEU A 260 1.06 13.51 -12.86
C LEU A 260 1.75 12.95 -14.12
N ALA A 261 2.31 11.75 -14.05
CA ALA A 261 2.90 11.09 -15.22
C ALA A 261 1.87 10.88 -16.33
N LEU A 262 0.65 10.41 -15.99
CA LEU A 262 -0.45 10.26 -16.96
C LEU A 262 -0.89 11.60 -17.54
N GLN A 263 -1.04 12.64 -16.71
CA GLN A 263 -1.39 13.99 -17.16
C GLN A 263 -0.33 14.57 -18.12
N ASN A 264 0.94 14.26 -17.88
CA ASN A 264 2.05 14.68 -18.75
C ASN A 264 2.33 13.74 -19.93
N GLY A 265 1.43 12.82 -20.26
CA GLY A 265 1.48 12.04 -21.49
C GLY A 265 2.28 10.73 -21.41
N VAL A 266 2.77 10.34 -20.23
CA VAL A 266 3.41 9.03 -20.07
C VAL A 266 2.35 7.94 -20.20
N ASP A 267 2.61 6.92 -21.02
CA ASP A 267 1.64 5.84 -21.25
C ASP A 267 1.42 4.95 -20.02
N VAL A 268 0.21 4.39 -19.93
CA VAL A 268 -0.24 3.57 -18.79
C VAL A 268 0.64 2.34 -18.57
N LYS A 269 1.16 1.73 -19.64
CA LYS A 269 1.99 0.52 -19.57
C LYS A 269 3.35 0.83 -18.94
N THR A 270 3.97 1.94 -19.34
CA THR A 270 5.21 2.45 -18.74
C THR A 270 5.03 2.75 -17.27
N ILE A 271 3.97 3.49 -16.88
CA ILE A 271 3.68 3.79 -15.48
C ILE A 271 3.43 2.52 -14.69
N SER A 272 2.63 1.58 -15.23
CA SER A 272 2.36 0.30 -14.57
C SER A 272 3.65 -0.50 -14.33
N SER A 273 4.57 -0.49 -15.29
CA SER A 273 5.88 -1.12 -15.17
C SER A 273 6.72 -0.46 -14.08
N MET A 274 6.86 0.87 -14.09
CA MET A 274 7.59 1.63 -13.06
C MET A 274 7.02 1.39 -11.67
N LEU A 275 5.71 1.33 -11.55
CA LEU A 275 5.03 1.03 -10.28
C LEU A 275 5.15 -0.45 -9.87
N GLY A 276 5.46 -1.37 -10.77
CA GLY A 276 5.45 -2.81 -10.51
C GLY A 276 4.02 -3.30 -10.18
N HIS A 277 3.04 -2.88 -10.96
CA HIS A 277 1.70 -3.43 -10.93
C HIS A 277 1.65 -4.69 -11.78
N TYR A 278 0.98 -5.73 -11.28
CA TYR A 278 0.80 -6.98 -12.02
C TYR A 278 -0.02 -6.79 -13.31
N ASP A 279 -0.97 -5.87 -13.28
CA ASP A 279 -1.90 -5.60 -14.37
C ASP A 279 -2.01 -4.09 -14.66
N ALA A 280 -1.77 -3.70 -15.91
CA ALA A 280 -1.96 -2.32 -16.37
C ALA A 280 -3.41 -1.85 -16.26
N GLY A 281 -4.38 -2.77 -16.35
CA GLY A 281 -5.79 -2.48 -16.11
C GLY A 281 -6.07 -1.99 -14.69
N PHE A 282 -5.28 -2.43 -13.69
CA PHE A 282 -5.36 -1.87 -12.35
C PHE A 282 -4.96 -0.40 -12.34
N THR A 283 -3.85 -0.04 -13.01
CA THR A 283 -3.40 1.36 -13.15
C THR A 283 -4.48 2.20 -13.84
N LEU A 284 -5.01 1.72 -14.95
CA LEU A 284 -6.06 2.41 -15.70
C LEU A 284 -7.31 2.66 -14.83
N ARG A 285 -7.84 1.61 -14.18
CA ARG A 285 -9.03 1.74 -13.30
C ARG A 285 -8.79 2.67 -12.11
N THR A 286 -7.57 2.69 -11.60
CA THR A 286 -7.20 3.51 -10.42
C THR A 286 -7.11 4.99 -10.77
N TYR A 287 -6.62 5.31 -11.97
CA TYR A 287 -6.32 6.68 -12.40
C TYR A 287 -7.22 7.17 -13.54
N THR A 288 -8.44 6.64 -13.66
CA THR A 288 -9.42 6.97 -14.73
C THR A 288 -9.70 8.48 -14.83
N HIS A 289 -9.65 9.21 -13.71
CA HIS A 289 -9.88 10.67 -13.74
C HIS A 289 -8.80 11.43 -14.49
N ALA A 290 -7.53 10.97 -14.42
CA ALA A 290 -6.44 11.57 -15.18
C ALA A 290 -6.57 11.30 -16.69
N THR A 291 -7.21 10.19 -17.09
CA THR A 291 -7.42 9.84 -18.49
C THR A 291 -8.55 10.62 -19.15
N ARG A 292 -9.53 11.17 -18.39
CA ARG A 292 -10.61 11.98 -18.96
C ARG A 292 -10.09 13.28 -19.55
N GLN A 293 -9.19 13.97 -18.84
CA GLN A 293 -8.53 15.17 -19.37
C GLN A 293 -7.79 14.88 -20.69
N LYS A 294 -7.14 13.71 -20.79
CA LYS A 294 -6.48 13.26 -22.01
C LYS A 294 -7.45 12.94 -23.16
N GLN A 295 -8.66 12.47 -22.86
CA GLN A 295 -9.68 12.29 -23.89
C GLN A 295 -10.15 13.63 -24.48
N ASP A 296 -10.28 14.65 -23.64
CA ASP A 296 -10.66 16.00 -24.10
C ASP A 296 -9.54 16.62 -24.96
N GLU A 297 -8.27 16.48 -24.55
CA GLU A 297 -7.11 16.89 -25.33
C GLU A 297 -7.02 16.14 -26.68
N ALA A 298 -7.26 14.83 -26.68
CA ALA A 298 -7.28 14.02 -27.90
C ALA A 298 -8.40 14.42 -28.84
N ALA A 299 -9.58 14.74 -28.32
CA ALA A 299 -10.70 15.22 -29.13
C ALA A 299 -10.37 16.58 -29.79
N GLN A 300 -9.73 17.49 -29.05
CA GLN A 300 -9.28 18.77 -29.61
C GLN A 300 -8.21 18.59 -30.69
N THR A 301 -7.24 17.69 -30.45
CA THR A 301 -6.18 17.37 -31.41
C THR A 301 -6.76 16.81 -32.69
N MET A 302 -7.71 15.85 -32.59
CA MET A 302 -8.40 15.29 -33.76
C MET A 302 -9.26 16.31 -34.48
N GLY A 303 -9.95 17.19 -33.73
CA GLY A 303 -10.71 18.29 -34.31
C GLY A 303 -9.83 19.24 -35.13
N SER A 304 -8.68 19.63 -34.57
CA SER A 304 -7.69 20.46 -35.28
C SER A 304 -7.12 19.80 -36.53
N PHE A 305 -6.82 18.51 -36.45
CA PHE A 305 -6.35 17.73 -37.60
C PHE A 305 -7.43 17.66 -38.71
N MET A 306 -8.66 17.35 -38.36
CA MET A 306 -9.75 17.30 -39.35
C MET A 306 -10.01 18.66 -40.02
N ALA A 307 -9.89 19.76 -39.26
CA ALA A 307 -10.03 21.12 -39.82
C ALA A 307 -8.91 21.50 -40.80
N GLN A 308 -7.73 20.86 -40.73
CA GLN A 308 -6.62 21.06 -41.69
C GLN A 308 -6.77 20.21 -42.95
N VAL A 309 -7.54 19.12 -42.90
CA VAL A 309 -7.69 18.17 -44.00
C VAL A 309 -8.95 18.46 -44.83
N MET A 310 -9.90 19.17 -44.26
CA MET A 310 -11.13 19.64 -44.93
C MET A 310 -10.94 20.99 -45.61
#